data_9ebe79ab888bac90a07301811609731c
#
_entry.id   9ebe79ab888bac90a07301811609731c
#
_cell.length_a   1.000
_cell.length_b   1.000
_cell.length_c   1.000
_cell.angle_alpha   90.00
_cell.angle_beta   90.00
_cell.angle_gamma   90.00
#
_symmetry.space_group_name_H-M   'P 1'
#
loop_
_entity.id
_entity.type
_entity.pdbx_description
1 polymer ?
#
loop_
_entity_poly.entity_id
_entity_poly.type
_entity_poly.pdbx_seq_one_letter_code
_entity_poly.pdbx_strand_id
1 'polypeptide(L)'
;MIILFLTIAGCSKQDSGELPFGNGSRYPHLTKTESDGLLVSWFEPVDSTIFGLFWSEFSNNEWSVKSLIYSSDDFFINWADFPSIFELNDSTLVSHWLEMSGKNTYDYDVKVIHSTDRGKTWSEPISPHRDGKKVEHGFVSFYKNETHELEMVWLDGREMAGGHGHESAGDMNLYTTSFDRDFKQRHDIPLDAMVCECCPTTAVQLEKVTIVAYRDRTPSEVRNINILRKVNGEWENPYPVNEDGWIIPGCPVNGPKLAEKNGKVAIAWFTAPDGESQMNVAFSNNQGKTFSDPIRVDAGQSQGRVDLEWLDEKTVVASWLDAKEEYSSIVYRKIETNGTLSEISYVESLGGGRGIGYPQFELLEDKILFMWTDPLEKNQIKSRWIDL
;
A
#
# COMPACT_ATOMS: atom_id res chain seq x y z
N MET A 1 12.40 52.73 -33.04
CA MET A 1 13.34 51.75 -32.50
C MET A 1 12.65 51.11 -31.28
N ILE A 2 11.94 50.00 -31.52
CA ILE A 2 11.17 49.30 -30.51
C ILE A 2 12.04 48.19 -29.98
N ILE A 3 12.42 48.27 -28.69
CA ILE A 3 13.20 47.25 -28.00
C ILE A 3 12.22 46.21 -27.49
N LEU A 4 12.26 45.02 -28.06
CA LEU A 4 11.48 43.84 -27.63
C LEU A 4 12.26 43.17 -26.49
N PHE A 5 11.73 43.23 -25.27
CA PHE A 5 12.24 42.44 -24.17
C PHE A 5 11.70 41.00 -24.29
N LEU A 6 12.59 40.09 -24.70
CA LEU A 6 12.36 38.66 -24.54
C LEU A 6 12.54 38.30 -23.06
N THR A 7 11.49 38.03 -22.37
CA THR A 7 11.54 37.32 -21.07
C THR A 7 11.79 35.84 -21.30
N ILE A 8 13.00 35.40 -21.07
CA ILE A 8 13.36 33.98 -21.01
C ILE A 8 12.76 33.46 -19.69
N ALA A 9 11.66 32.70 -19.77
CA ALA A 9 11.21 31.90 -18.68
C ALA A 9 12.26 30.80 -18.44
N GLY A 10 13.08 30.99 -17.43
CA GLY A 10 13.99 29.98 -16.93
C GLY A 10 13.19 28.86 -16.32
N CYS A 11 13.14 27.69 -16.98
CA CYS A 11 12.79 26.43 -16.32
C CYS A 11 13.87 26.20 -15.26
N SER A 12 13.59 26.45 -14.01
CA SER A 12 14.43 26.00 -12.90
C SER A 12 14.40 24.47 -12.92
N LYS A 13 15.46 23.82 -13.34
CA LYS A 13 15.73 22.43 -12.96
C LYS A 13 15.82 22.43 -11.43
N GLN A 14 14.82 21.91 -10.80
CA GLN A 14 14.86 21.61 -9.37
C GLN A 14 15.73 20.36 -9.25
N ASP A 15 16.96 20.50 -8.74
CA ASP A 15 17.82 19.40 -8.34
C ASP A 15 17.14 18.68 -7.15
N SER A 16 16.26 17.73 -7.46
CA SER A 16 15.95 16.64 -6.52
C SER A 16 17.21 15.78 -6.48
N GLY A 17 17.82 15.61 -5.30
CA GLY A 17 19.02 14.81 -5.11
C GLY A 17 18.98 13.50 -5.89
N GLU A 18 20.14 12.96 -6.22
CA GLU A 18 20.26 11.73 -7.02
C GLU A 18 19.40 10.61 -6.39
N LEU A 19 18.53 10.01 -7.20
CA LEU A 19 17.64 8.95 -6.75
C LEU A 19 18.46 7.70 -6.36
N PRO A 20 18.15 7.00 -5.26
CA PRO A 20 18.96 5.88 -4.77
C PRO A 20 18.81 4.60 -5.59
N PHE A 21 17.97 4.59 -6.63
CA PHE A 21 17.57 3.42 -7.39
C PHE A 21 18.58 3.00 -8.44
N GLY A 22 18.96 1.73 -8.44
CA GLY A 22 19.77 1.12 -9.50
C GLY A 22 18.91 0.57 -10.64
N ASN A 23 19.57 0.03 -11.66
CA ASN A 23 18.90 -0.56 -12.82
C ASN A 23 18.09 -1.81 -12.43
N GLY A 24 16.88 -1.92 -12.96
CA GLY A 24 15.98 -3.03 -12.67
C GLY A 24 15.26 -2.93 -11.33
N SER A 25 15.36 -1.79 -10.65
CA SER A 25 14.61 -1.49 -9.43
C SER A 25 13.10 -1.52 -9.69
N ARG A 26 12.33 -2.07 -8.75
CA ARG A 26 10.89 -2.25 -8.93
C ARG A 26 10.11 -2.30 -7.64
N TYR A 27 8.83 -2.00 -7.75
CA TYR A 27 7.80 -2.11 -6.70
C TYR A 27 8.20 -1.36 -5.43
N PRO A 28 8.30 -0.01 -5.52
CA PRO A 28 8.61 0.82 -4.36
C PRO A 28 7.46 0.79 -3.36
N HIS A 29 7.80 0.73 -2.08
CA HIS A 29 6.91 1.08 -0.98
C HIS A 29 7.39 2.39 -0.37
N LEU A 30 6.56 3.42 -0.45
CA LEU A 30 6.83 4.75 0.07
C LEU A 30 5.99 4.99 1.33
N THR A 31 6.60 5.54 2.37
CA THR A 31 5.90 5.88 3.61
C THR A 31 6.54 7.09 4.29
N LYS A 32 5.73 7.85 5.00
CA LYS A 32 6.17 9.01 5.77
C LYS A 32 6.74 8.60 7.13
N THR A 33 7.78 9.31 7.61
CA THR A 33 8.31 9.15 8.97
C THR A 33 7.62 10.09 9.95
N GLU A 34 7.74 9.82 11.25
CA GLU A 34 7.24 10.72 12.31
C GLU A 34 7.97 12.08 12.33
N SER A 35 9.19 12.13 11.79
CA SER A 35 10.02 13.35 11.70
C SER A 35 9.84 14.12 10.39
N ASP A 36 8.73 13.91 9.66
CA ASP A 36 8.47 14.52 8.35
C ASP A 36 9.52 14.22 7.28
N GLY A 37 10.15 13.05 7.34
CA GLY A 37 10.94 12.44 6.27
C GLY A 37 10.14 11.41 5.50
N LEU A 38 10.79 10.74 4.52
CA LEU A 38 10.19 9.63 3.78
C LEU A 38 11.11 8.42 3.84
N LEU A 39 10.53 7.23 3.92
CA LEU A 39 11.21 5.97 3.72
C LEU A 39 10.72 5.34 2.43
N VAL A 40 11.63 4.70 1.71
CA VAL A 40 11.30 3.89 0.55
C VAL A 40 12.03 2.55 0.63
N SER A 41 11.32 1.45 0.37
CA SER A 41 11.92 0.12 0.14
C SER A 41 11.57 -0.38 -1.26
N TRP A 42 12.45 -1.22 -1.84
CA TRP A 42 12.26 -1.75 -3.19
C TRP A 42 13.09 -2.98 -3.46
N PHE A 43 12.71 -3.74 -4.47
CA PHE A 43 13.56 -4.79 -5.02
C PHE A 43 14.50 -4.27 -6.11
N GLU A 44 15.74 -4.76 -6.12
CA GLU A 44 16.72 -4.47 -7.15
C GLU A 44 17.62 -5.69 -7.40
N PRO A 45 17.97 -6.04 -8.65
CA PRO A 45 18.91 -7.12 -8.93
C PRO A 45 20.29 -6.83 -8.32
N VAL A 46 20.85 -7.81 -7.60
CA VAL A 46 22.25 -7.82 -7.12
C VAL A 46 23.14 -8.49 -8.17
N ASP A 47 22.64 -9.59 -8.72
CA ASP A 47 23.28 -10.30 -9.85
C ASP A 47 22.19 -10.94 -10.76
N SER A 48 22.56 -11.95 -11.56
CA SER A 48 21.65 -12.60 -12.50
C SER A 48 20.53 -13.43 -11.85
N THR A 49 20.68 -13.83 -10.60
CA THR A 49 19.75 -14.71 -9.88
C THR A 49 19.28 -14.13 -8.55
N ILE A 50 20.10 -13.30 -7.91
CA ILE A 50 19.85 -12.76 -6.58
C ILE A 50 19.26 -11.36 -6.70
N PHE A 51 18.16 -11.11 -5.98
CA PHE A 51 17.62 -9.78 -5.73
C PHE A 51 18.01 -9.34 -4.31
N GLY A 52 18.15 -8.02 -4.15
CA GLY A 52 18.21 -7.36 -2.86
C GLY A 52 16.92 -6.62 -2.59
N LEU A 53 16.47 -6.66 -1.35
CA LEU A 53 15.52 -5.72 -0.79
C LEU A 53 16.32 -4.57 -0.20
N PHE A 54 16.19 -3.39 -0.78
CA PHE A 54 16.89 -2.17 -0.37
C PHE A 54 15.95 -1.17 0.25
N TRP A 55 16.51 -0.21 0.96
CA TRP A 55 15.79 0.95 1.47
C TRP A 55 16.65 2.20 1.44
N SER A 56 15.99 3.36 1.50
CA SER A 56 16.61 4.68 1.63
C SER A 56 15.66 5.62 2.37
N GLU A 57 16.23 6.65 2.97
CA GLU A 57 15.50 7.71 3.67
C GLU A 57 15.70 9.04 2.96
N PHE A 58 14.61 9.79 2.78
CA PHE A 58 14.65 11.16 2.34
C PHE A 58 14.51 12.08 3.55
N SER A 59 15.53 12.87 3.80
CA SER A 59 15.56 13.88 4.85
C SER A 59 16.46 15.04 4.44
N ASN A 60 16.21 16.24 4.92
CA ASN A 60 16.99 17.44 4.57
C ASN A 60 17.10 17.68 3.05
N ASN A 61 16.05 17.34 2.30
CA ASN A 61 15.95 17.45 0.83
C ASN A 61 16.91 16.52 0.04
N GLU A 62 17.43 15.46 0.65
CA GLU A 62 18.33 14.50 0.02
C GLU A 62 17.94 13.06 0.38
N TRP A 63 18.15 12.14 -0.58
CA TRP A 63 18.07 10.71 -0.34
C TRP A 63 19.36 10.20 0.27
N SER A 64 19.27 9.38 1.30
CA SER A 64 20.41 8.63 1.80
C SER A 64 20.94 7.65 0.76
N VAL A 65 22.19 7.24 0.88
CA VAL A 65 22.69 6.09 0.12
C VAL A 65 21.86 4.87 0.46
N LYS A 66 21.46 4.11 -0.56
CA LYS A 66 20.67 2.89 -0.36
C LYS A 66 21.40 1.89 0.53
N SER A 67 20.66 1.24 1.40
CA SER A 67 21.15 0.19 2.29
C SER A 67 20.39 -1.11 2.04
N LEU A 68 21.08 -2.24 2.16
CA LEU A 68 20.50 -3.56 1.99
C LEU A 68 19.76 -3.98 3.26
N ILE A 69 18.51 -4.42 3.13
CA ILE A 69 17.75 -5.08 4.19
C ILE A 69 18.05 -6.59 4.17
N TYR A 70 17.83 -7.21 3.02
CA TYR A 70 18.01 -8.66 2.82
C TYR A 70 18.28 -8.97 1.36
N SER A 71 18.86 -10.14 1.07
CA SER A 71 19.06 -10.62 -0.31
C SER A 71 18.75 -12.11 -0.40
N SER A 72 18.07 -12.51 -1.48
CA SER A 72 17.66 -13.90 -1.71
C SER A 72 17.49 -14.19 -3.20
N ASP A 73 17.62 -15.45 -3.58
CA ASP A 73 17.19 -16.00 -4.85
C ASP A 73 15.77 -16.62 -4.78
N ASP A 74 15.20 -16.68 -3.58
CA ASP A 74 13.86 -17.24 -3.31
C ASP A 74 12.77 -16.18 -3.07
N PHE A 75 13.03 -14.90 -3.32
CA PHE A 75 11.99 -13.86 -3.21
C PHE A 75 10.82 -14.15 -4.16
N PHE A 76 9.60 -14.11 -3.64
CA PHE A 76 8.40 -14.02 -4.47
C PHE A 76 8.14 -12.56 -4.85
N ILE A 77 8.73 -12.12 -5.97
CA ILE A 77 8.60 -10.72 -6.43
C ILE A 77 7.30 -10.55 -7.19
N ASN A 78 6.34 -9.87 -6.56
CA ASN A 78 5.00 -9.65 -7.09
C ASN A 78 4.71 -8.14 -7.23
N TRP A 79 3.97 -7.77 -8.27
CA TRP A 79 3.60 -6.39 -8.58
C TRP A 79 2.49 -5.84 -7.67
N ALA A 80 1.68 -6.69 -7.07
CA ALA A 80 0.53 -6.34 -6.23
C ALA A 80 0.80 -6.53 -4.74
N ASP A 81 1.67 -7.48 -4.41
CA ASP A 81 2.08 -7.79 -3.04
C ASP A 81 3.58 -7.57 -2.92
N PHE A 82 3.96 -6.35 -2.65
CA PHE A 82 5.32 -5.83 -2.69
C PHE A 82 5.86 -5.60 -1.27
N PRO A 83 7.19 -5.57 -1.08
CA PRO A 83 7.78 -5.41 0.24
C PRO A 83 7.45 -4.05 0.83
N SER A 84 7.40 -3.96 2.15
CA SER A 84 7.23 -2.68 2.84
C SER A 84 8.33 -2.41 3.84
N ILE A 85 8.52 -1.12 4.15
CA ILE A 85 9.30 -0.64 5.29
C ILE A 85 8.38 0.21 6.16
N PHE A 86 8.54 0.10 7.48
CA PHE A 86 7.71 0.76 8.46
C PHE A 86 8.57 1.31 9.61
N GLU A 87 8.37 2.57 9.99
CA GLU A 87 9.02 3.17 11.14
C GLU A 87 8.20 2.91 12.40
N LEU A 88 8.71 2.06 13.29
CA LEU A 88 8.08 1.83 14.58
C LEU A 88 8.38 2.96 15.58
N ASN A 89 9.60 3.49 15.52
CA ASN A 89 10.06 4.68 16.25
C ASN A 89 11.38 5.16 15.64
N ASP A 90 11.95 6.26 16.15
CA ASP A 90 13.16 6.91 15.63
C ASP A 90 14.35 5.98 15.36
N SER A 91 14.49 4.89 16.12
CA SER A 91 15.59 3.93 15.97
C SER A 91 15.17 2.61 15.34
N THR A 92 13.88 2.31 15.33
CA THR A 92 13.38 0.97 14.98
C THR A 92 12.63 0.99 13.67
N LEU A 93 13.16 0.23 12.71
CA LEU A 93 12.55 -0.04 11.42
C LEU A 93 12.10 -1.51 11.34
N VAL A 94 11.01 -1.75 10.65
CA VAL A 94 10.49 -3.09 10.36
C VAL A 94 10.27 -3.20 8.86
N SER A 95 10.55 -4.35 8.29
CA SER A 95 10.31 -4.62 6.87
C SER A 95 9.74 -6.01 6.69
N HIS A 96 8.99 -6.21 5.61
CA HIS A 96 8.55 -7.53 5.20
C HIS A 96 8.81 -7.75 3.71
N TRP A 97 8.83 -9.01 3.33
CA TRP A 97 8.81 -9.50 1.96
C TRP A 97 8.12 -10.87 1.89
N LEU A 98 7.93 -11.33 0.68
CA LEU A 98 7.44 -12.67 0.41
C LEU A 98 8.58 -13.56 -0.08
N GLU A 99 8.63 -14.79 0.40
CA GLU A 99 9.66 -15.78 0.06
C GLU A 99 9.00 -17.10 -0.33
N MET A 100 9.47 -17.72 -1.40
CA MET A 100 8.96 -19.01 -1.86
C MET A 100 9.16 -20.07 -0.77
N SER A 101 8.11 -20.75 -0.38
CA SER A 101 8.13 -21.83 0.63
C SER A 101 7.94 -23.21 0.01
N GLY A 102 7.54 -23.26 -1.26
CA GLY A 102 7.25 -24.51 -1.98
C GLY A 102 7.55 -24.43 -3.46
N LYS A 103 6.93 -25.33 -4.23
CA LYS A 103 7.16 -25.47 -5.68
C LYS A 103 6.01 -24.90 -6.55
N ASN A 104 4.84 -24.67 -5.95
CA ASN A 104 3.72 -24.10 -6.66
C ASN A 104 3.85 -22.56 -6.67
N THR A 105 3.23 -21.92 -7.63
CA THR A 105 3.33 -20.47 -7.85
C THR A 105 2.93 -19.65 -6.63
N TYR A 106 2.02 -20.16 -5.81
CA TYR A 106 1.47 -19.47 -4.65
C TYR A 106 1.88 -20.10 -3.31
N ASP A 107 2.91 -20.96 -3.33
CA ASP A 107 3.53 -21.46 -2.10
C ASP A 107 4.55 -20.42 -1.61
N TYR A 108 4.12 -19.38 -0.91
CA TYR A 108 5.02 -18.37 -0.36
C TYR A 108 4.63 -17.93 1.05
N ASP A 109 5.64 -17.56 1.81
CA ASP A 109 5.55 -17.12 3.20
C ASP A 109 5.82 -15.63 3.32
N VAL A 110 5.13 -14.97 4.24
CA VAL A 110 5.55 -13.67 4.75
C VAL A 110 6.82 -13.85 5.59
N LYS A 111 7.81 -13.02 5.33
CA LYS A 111 8.99 -12.82 6.19
C LYS A 111 8.98 -11.41 6.76
N VAL A 112 9.30 -11.31 8.04
CA VAL A 112 9.40 -10.05 8.78
C VAL A 112 10.78 -9.95 9.39
N ILE A 113 11.38 -8.77 9.30
CA ILE A 113 12.70 -8.45 9.84
C ILE A 113 12.62 -7.08 10.53
N HIS A 114 13.46 -6.85 11.54
CA HIS A 114 13.52 -5.56 12.19
C HIS A 114 14.95 -5.10 12.43
N SER A 115 15.12 -3.79 12.58
CA SER A 115 16.36 -3.14 13.01
C SER A 115 16.05 -2.25 14.19
N THR A 116 16.92 -2.19 15.18
CA THR A 116 16.81 -1.30 16.36
C THR A 116 17.86 -0.18 16.33
N ASP A 117 18.60 -0.06 15.24
CA ASP A 117 19.68 0.92 15.03
C ASP A 117 19.52 1.73 13.72
N ARG A 118 18.26 1.93 13.32
CA ARG A 118 17.84 2.63 12.09
C ARG A 118 18.45 2.02 10.83
N GLY A 119 18.32 0.69 10.67
CA GLY A 119 18.70 -0.04 9.45
C GLY A 119 20.18 -0.26 9.26
N LYS A 120 21.05 -0.03 10.28
CA LYS A 120 22.47 -0.36 10.22
C LYS A 120 22.70 -1.85 10.34
N THR A 121 21.94 -2.51 11.20
CA THR A 121 21.90 -3.98 11.33
C THR A 121 20.46 -4.46 11.37
N TRP A 122 20.23 -5.67 10.89
CA TRP A 122 18.92 -6.31 10.83
C TRP A 122 18.93 -7.64 11.59
N SER A 123 17.79 -7.99 12.19
CA SER A 123 17.59 -9.28 12.85
C SER A 123 17.60 -10.43 11.86
N GLU A 124 17.56 -11.67 12.35
CA GLU A 124 17.17 -12.80 11.50
C GLU A 124 15.67 -12.67 11.12
N PRO A 125 15.29 -13.07 9.89
CA PRO A 125 13.90 -13.02 9.46
C PRO A 125 13.05 -14.08 10.16
N ILE A 126 11.79 -13.75 10.42
CA ILE A 126 10.80 -14.67 10.99
C ILE A 126 9.56 -14.72 10.10
N SER A 127 8.82 -15.87 10.13
CA SER A 127 7.47 -15.96 9.56
C SER A 127 6.45 -15.73 10.67
N PRO A 128 5.50 -14.77 10.50
CA PRO A 128 4.49 -14.48 11.52
C PRO A 128 3.42 -15.57 11.62
N HIS A 129 3.14 -16.28 10.54
CA HIS A 129 2.25 -17.44 10.52
C HIS A 129 3.00 -18.71 10.97
N ARG A 130 2.32 -19.59 11.72
CA ARG A 130 2.95 -20.78 12.35
C ARG A 130 2.23 -22.07 12.03
N ASP A 131 1.47 -22.09 10.93
CA ASP A 131 0.68 -23.21 10.47
C ASP A 131 1.53 -24.32 9.80
N GLY A 132 2.73 -23.98 9.30
CA GLY A 132 3.65 -24.88 8.63
C GLY A 132 3.16 -25.38 7.28
N LYS A 133 2.18 -24.72 6.68
CA LYS A 133 1.62 -25.05 5.37
C LYS A 133 2.31 -24.26 4.26
N LYS A 134 2.44 -24.91 3.09
CA LYS A 134 2.96 -24.29 1.86
C LYS A 134 1.79 -23.79 1.03
N VAL A 135 1.36 -22.59 1.35
CA VAL A 135 0.21 -21.90 0.74
C VAL A 135 0.51 -20.41 0.68
N GLU A 136 -0.43 -19.64 0.16
CA GLU A 136 -0.31 -18.20 0.05
C GLU A 136 -0.44 -17.50 1.40
N HIS A 137 0.56 -16.65 1.75
CA HIS A 137 0.54 -15.75 2.91
C HIS A 137 1.08 -14.40 2.47
N GLY A 138 0.27 -13.34 2.46
CA GLY A 138 0.73 -12.06 1.93
C GLY A 138 -0.13 -10.86 2.27
N PHE A 139 0.02 -9.79 1.51
CA PHE A 139 -0.74 -8.54 1.63
C PHE A 139 -0.70 -7.93 3.03
N VAL A 140 0.53 -7.78 3.53
CA VAL A 140 0.81 -7.30 4.89
C VAL A 140 0.55 -5.81 5.05
N SER A 141 -0.09 -5.44 6.16
CA SER A 141 -0.11 -4.06 6.66
C SER A 141 0.43 -4.00 8.07
N PHE A 142 1.45 -3.16 8.30
CA PHE A 142 1.98 -2.85 9.62
C PHE A 142 1.29 -1.63 10.23
N TYR A 143 1.16 -1.64 11.55
CA TYR A 143 0.72 -0.49 12.31
C TYR A 143 1.26 -0.54 13.75
N LYS A 144 1.25 0.60 14.43
CA LYS A 144 1.53 0.67 15.87
C LYS A 144 0.23 0.48 16.63
N ASN A 145 0.26 -0.21 17.76
CA ASN A 145 -0.89 -0.23 18.64
C ASN A 145 -0.85 0.97 19.63
N GLU A 146 -1.84 1.06 20.50
CA GLU A 146 -1.95 2.11 21.53
C GLU A 146 -0.78 2.15 22.52
N THR A 147 0.01 1.08 22.63
CA THR A 147 1.21 0.97 23.46
C THR A 147 2.51 1.16 22.66
N HIS A 148 2.42 1.59 21.40
CA HIS A 148 3.52 1.75 20.46
C HIS A 148 4.29 0.44 20.20
N GLU A 149 3.63 -0.71 20.34
CA GLU A 149 4.15 -2.00 19.92
C GLU A 149 3.74 -2.28 18.46
N LEU A 150 4.53 -3.09 17.76
CA LEU A 150 4.23 -3.50 16.40
C LEU A 150 3.03 -4.45 16.36
N GLU A 151 2.09 -4.15 15.52
CA GLU A 151 1.04 -5.09 15.09
C GLU A 151 1.01 -5.18 13.55
N MET A 152 0.47 -6.27 13.05
CA MET A 152 0.31 -6.48 11.62
C MET A 152 -0.93 -7.31 11.33
N VAL A 153 -1.48 -7.09 10.13
CA VAL A 153 -2.49 -7.95 9.52
C VAL A 153 -1.95 -8.50 8.21
N TRP A 154 -2.42 -9.68 7.80
CA TRP A 154 -2.10 -10.29 6.50
C TRP A 154 -3.23 -11.19 6.02
N LEU A 155 -3.25 -11.47 4.72
CA LEU A 155 -4.07 -12.50 4.13
C LEU A 155 -3.38 -13.85 4.28
N ASP A 156 -4.14 -14.85 4.74
CA ASP A 156 -3.63 -16.15 5.14
C ASP A 156 -4.42 -17.29 4.50
N GLY A 157 -3.78 -18.01 3.63
CA GLY A 157 -4.35 -19.12 2.85
C GLY A 157 -4.29 -20.47 3.56
N ARG A 158 -4.00 -20.54 4.88
CA ARG A 158 -3.84 -21.82 5.60
C ARG A 158 -5.03 -22.76 5.50
N GLU A 159 -6.22 -22.26 5.26
CA GLU A 159 -7.42 -23.06 5.05
C GLU A 159 -7.66 -23.43 3.57
N MET A 160 -6.87 -22.88 2.64
CA MET A 160 -6.95 -23.17 1.22
C MET A 160 -6.24 -24.49 0.92
N ALA A 161 -6.96 -25.60 0.87
CA ALA A 161 -6.38 -26.91 0.57
C ALA A 161 -6.24 -27.12 -0.95
N GLY A 162 -4.99 -27.16 -1.42
CA GLY A 162 -4.64 -27.77 -2.73
C GLY A 162 -4.85 -26.90 -3.96
N GLY A 163 -5.06 -25.61 -3.87
CA GLY A 163 -5.21 -24.77 -5.06
C GLY A 163 -5.44 -23.29 -4.76
N HIS A 164 -5.45 -22.49 -5.81
CA HIS A 164 -5.70 -21.07 -5.80
C HIS A 164 -7.05 -20.78 -6.49
N GLY A 165 -7.85 -19.85 -5.96
CA GLY A 165 -9.14 -19.47 -6.51
C GLY A 165 -10.24 -20.53 -6.35
N HIS A 166 -11.16 -20.58 -7.30
CA HIS A 166 -12.35 -21.45 -7.25
C HIS A 166 -12.10 -22.96 -7.21
N GLU A 167 -10.85 -23.41 -7.39
CA GLU A 167 -10.47 -24.82 -7.33
C GLU A 167 -9.98 -25.24 -5.94
N SER A 168 -9.82 -24.29 -5.01
CA SER A 168 -9.41 -24.59 -3.64
C SER A 168 -10.60 -25.06 -2.79
N ALA A 169 -10.36 -26.06 -1.96
CA ALA A 169 -11.31 -26.44 -0.91
C ALA A 169 -10.97 -25.63 0.35
N GLY A 170 -11.55 -24.46 0.50
CA GLY A 170 -11.34 -23.57 1.63
C GLY A 170 -11.12 -22.12 1.19
N ASP A 171 -11.01 -21.24 2.14
CA ASP A 171 -11.06 -19.80 1.92
C ASP A 171 -9.78 -19.11 2.41
N MET A 172 -9.46 -17.97 1.80
CA MET A 172 -8.50 -17.00 2.32
C MET A 172 -9.09 -16.31 3.54
N ASN A 173 -8.29 -16.14 4.59
CA ASN A 173 -8.70 -15.50 5.81
C ASN A 173 -7.84 -14.27 6.12
N LEU A 174 -8.35 -13.35 6.92
CA LEU A 174 -7.60 -12.24 7.47
C LEU A 174 -7.09 -12.61 8.86
N TYR A 175 -5.78 -12.48 9.08
CA TYR A 175 -5.12 -12.75 10.36
C TYR A 175 -4.41 -11.52 10.90
N THR A 176 -4.17 -11.52 12.21
CA THR A 176 -3.36 -10.52 12.90
C THR A 176 -2.45 -11.15 13.93
N THR A 177 -1.32 -10.49 14.19
CA THR A 177 -0.44 -10.75 15.34
C THR A 177 0.17 -9.46 15.84
N SER A 178 0.74 -9.50 17.03
CA SER A 178 1.50 -8.41 17.62
C SER A 178 2.85 -8.90 18.10
N PHE A 179 3.78 -7.96 18.24
CA PHE A 179 5.11 -8.17 18.78
C PHE A 179 5.29 -7.29 20.01
N ASP A 180 5.86 -7.84 21.06
CA ASP A 180 6.23 -7.04 22.21
C ASP A 180 7.50 -6.19 21.93
N ARG A 181 7.95 -5.41 22.91
CA ARG A 181 9.10 -4.52 22.78
C ARG A 181 10.44 -5.23 22.51
N ASP A 182 10.52 -6.52 22.81
CA ASP A 182 11.66 -7.39 22.51
C ASP A 182 11.48 -8.14 21.17
N PHE A 183 10.51 -7.73 20.35
CA PHE A 183 10.11 -8.39 19.10
C PHE A 183 9.73 -9.87 19.25
N LYS A 184 9.29 -10.25 20.45
CA LYS A 184 8.69 -11.56 20.64
C LYS A 184 7.26 -11.56 20.17
N GLN A 185 6.99 -12.35 19.16
CA GLN A 185 5.67 -12.50 18.59
C GLN A 185 4.69 -13.15 19.57
N ARG A 186 3.47 -12.58 19.66
CA ARG A 186 2.32 -13.17 20.33
C ARG A 186 1.60 -14.17 19.42
N HIS A 187 0.49 -14.73 19.87
CA HIS A 187 -0.29 -15.65 19.04
C HIS A 187 -0.92 -14.89 17.87
N ASP A 188 -0.89 -15.52 16.69
CA ASP A 188 -1.68 -15.12 15.54
C ASP A 188 -3.15 -15.53 15.76
N ILE A 189 -4.07 -14.64 15.43
CA ILE A 189 -5.51 -14.86 15.57
C ILE A 189 -6.24 -14.50 14.27
N PRO A 190 -7.28 -15.29 13.88
CA PRO A 190 -8.12 -14.93 12.75
C PRO A 190 -9.00 -13.73 13.11
N LEU A 191 -9.17 -12.81 12.17
CA LEU A 191 -10.06 -11.66 12.28
C LEU A 191 -11.33 -11.84 11.46
N ASP A 192 -11.18 -12.39 10.26
CA ASP A 192 -12.30 -12.68 9.36
C ASP A 192 -11.98 -13.86 8.45
N ALA A 193 -13.00 -14.53 7.99
CA ALA A 193 -12.91 -15.69 7.10
C ALA A 193 -13.57 -15.40 5.75
N MET A 194 -13.11 -16.10 4.70
CA MET A 194 -13.62 -15.92 3.33
C MET A 194 -13.42 -14.48 2.83
N VAL A 195 -12.18 -13.98 2.86
CA VAL A 195 -11.81 -12.67 2.32
C VAL A 195 -11.27 -12.80 0.88
N CYS A 196 -11.12 -11.67 0.17
CA CYS A 196 -10.54 -11.65 -1.17
C CYS A 196 -9.06 -12.04 -1.14
N GLU A 197 -8.64 -13.00 -1.95
CA GLU A 197 -7.30 -13.61 -1.90
C GLU A 197 -6.17 -12.69 -2.39
N CYS A 198 -6.48 -11.64 -3.15
CA CYS A 198 -5.48 -10.93 -3.94
C CYS A 198 -5.54 -9.40 -3.81
N CYS A 199 -6.18 -8.89 -2.78
CA CYS A 199 -6.36 -7.45 -2.58
C CYS A 199 -5.55 -6.95 -1.39
N PRO A 200 -4.71 -5.91 -1.55
CA PRO A 200 -4.00 -5.30 -0.44
C PRO A 200 -4.92 -4.93 0.72
N THR A 201 -4.42 -5.12 1.94
CA THR A 201 -5.02 -4.61 3.17
C THR A 201 -4.48 -3.22 3.48
N THR A 202 -5.10 -2.52 4.42
CA THR A 202 -4.58 -1.25 4.95
C THR A 202 -4.98 -1.10 6.41
N ALA A 203 -4.14 -0.47 7.22
CA ALA A 203 -4.41 -0.26 8.63
C ALA A 203 -3.97 1.14 9.08
N VAL A 204 -4.74 1.75 9.96
CA VAL A 204 -4.39 3.01 10.61
C VAL A 204 -4.65 2.92 12.12
N GLN A 205 -3.80 3.58 12.91
CA GLN A 205 -3.95 3.69 14.34
C GLN A 205 -4.38 5.10 14.71
N LEU A 206 -5.49 5.21 15.42
CA LEU A 206 -5.93 6.38 16.14
C LEU A 206 -5.51 6.25 17.61
N GLU A 207 -5.79 7.24 18.44
CA GLU A 207 -5.36 7.22 19.85
C GLU A 207 -5.68 5.90 20.60
N LYS A 208 -6.91 5.39 20.46
CA LYS A 208 -7.38 4.15 21.13
C LYS A 208 -8.13 3.19 20.21
N VAL A 209 -8.06 3.43 18.93
CA VAL A 209 -8.78 2.62 17.94
C VAL A 209 -7.84 2.29 16.79
N THR A 210 -7.68 1.02 16.51
CA THR A 210 -7.10 0.55 15.25
C THR A 210 -8.21 0.33 14.25
N ILE A 211 -8.00 0.72 13.01
CA ILE A 211 -8.92 0.45 11.90
C ILE A 211 -8.15 -0.32 10.83
N VAL A 212 -8.70 -1.46 10.44
CA VAL A 212 -8.22 -2.27 9.31
C VAL A 212 -9.28 -2.25 8.24
N ALA A 213 -8.89 -2.05 6.99
CA ALA A 213 -9.77 -2.20 5.84
C ALA A 213 -9.20 -3.23 4.87
N TYR A 214 -10.08 -4.03 4.29
CA TYR A 214 -9.76 -5.11 3.36
C TYR A 214 -10.93 -5.36 2.43
N ARG A 215 -10.69 -6.07 1.34
CA ARG A 215 -11.78 -6.53 0.48
C ARG A 215 -12.30 -7.86 1.00
N ASP A 216 -13.58 -7.86 1.32
CA ASP A 216 -14.32 -9.05 1.74
C ASP A 216 -14.73 -9.92 0.53
N ARG A 217 -15.19 -11.12 0.82
CA ARG A 217 -15.77 -12.06 -0.14
C ARG A 217 -16.93 -12.81 0.53
N THR A 218 -18.06 -12.86 -0.15
CA THR A 218 -19.20 -13.68 0.30
C THR A 218 -19.31 -14.96 -0.53
N PRO A 219 -20.09 -15.97 -0.08
CA PRO A 219 -20.35 -17.16 -0.90
C PRO A 219 -21.01 -16.87 -2.25
N SER A 220 -21.63 -15.70 -2.42
CA SER A 220 -22.21 -15.24 -3.68
C SER A 220 -21.26 -14.33 -4.48
N GLU A 221 -19.98 -14.29 -4.13
CA GLU A 221 -18.92 -13.49 -4.78
C GLU A 221 -19.16 -11.98 -4.73
N VAL A 222 -19.95 -11.50 -3.76
CA VAL A 222 -20.00 -10.06 -3.47
C VAL A 222 -18.73 -9.66 -2.76
N ARG A 223 -18.04 -8.61 -3.28
CA ARG A 223 -16.73 -8.18 -2.78
C ARG A 223 -16.74 -6.71 -2.38
N ASN A 224 -17.40 -6.41 -1.27
CA ASN A 224 -17.38 -5.09 -0.64
C ASN A 224 -16.04 -4.80 0.07
N ILE A 225 -15.79 -3.55 0.41
CA ILE A 225 -14.72 -3.20 1.34
C ILE A 225 -15.27 -3.22 2.75
N ASN A 226 -14.69 -4.06 3.59
CA ASN A 226 -15.03 -4.16 4.99
C ASN A 226 -14.04 -3.42 5.89
N ILE A 227 -14.58 -2.95 7.02
CA ILE A 227 -13.85 -2.33 8.13
C ILE A 227 -13.89 -3.26 9.33
N LEU A 228 -12.74 -3.46 9.93
CA LEU A 228 -12.59 -4.00 11.28
C LEU A 228 -12.05 -2.91 12.20
N ARG A 229 -12.62 -2.79 13.39
CA ARG A 229 -12.16 -1.87 14.43
C ARG A 229 -11.71 -2.64 15.65
N LYS A 230 -10.58 -2.23 16.20
CA LYS A 230 -10.11 -2.69 17.52
C LYS A 230 -10.24 -1.53 18.48
N VAL A 231 -11.08 -1.68 19.49
CA VAL A 231 -11.37 -0.62 20.45
C VAL A 231 -10.98 -1.09 21.86
N ASN A 232 -10.09 -0.35 22.53
CA ASN A 232 -9.55 -0.76 23.84
C ASN A 232 -8.98 -2.19 23.85
N GLY A 233 -8.33 -2.61 22.77
CA GLY A 233 -7.72 -3.93 22.63
C GLY A 233 -8.65 -5.06 22.14
N GLU A 234 -9.95 -4.82 21.98
CA GLU A 234 -10.94 -5.81 21.54
C GLU A 234 -11.40 -5.54 20.11
N TRP A 235 -11.40 -6.58 19.25
CA TRP A 235 -11.91 -6.49 17.89
C TRP A 235 -13.44 -6.53 17.85
N GLU A 236 -14.03 -5.58 17.12
CA GLU A 236 -15.46 -5.55 16.80
C GLU A 236 -15.77 -6.45 15.59
N ASN A 237 -17.05 -6.72 15.32
CA ASN A 237 -17.42 -7.42 14.08
C ASN A 237 -17.16 -6.56 12.85
N PRO A 238 -16.75 -7.16 11.71
CA PRO A 238 -16.59 -6.43 10.47
C PRO A 238 -17.91 -5.89 9.93
N TYR A 239 -17.83 -4.77 9.20
CA TYR A 239 -18.96 -4.20 8.50
C TYR A 239 -18.50 -3.53 7.19
N PRO A 240 -19.34 -3.49 6.14
CA PRO A 240 -18.96 -2.84 4.87
C PRO A 240 -18.95 -1.31 5.01
N VAL A 241 -17.95 -0.66 4.38
CA VAL A 241 -17.93 0.80 4.23
C VAL A 241 -19.15 1.28 3.46
N ASN A 242 -19.47 0.57 2.39
CA ASN A 242 -20.63 0.72 1.54
C ASN A 242 -21.01 -0.62 0.93
N GLU A 243 -22.30 -0.85 0.76
CA GLU A 243 -22.80 -2.04 0.06
C GLU A 243 -22.77 -1.78 -1.47
N ASP A 244 -21.57 -1.86 -2.06
CA ASP A 244 -21.40 -1.64 -3.51
C ASP A 244 -22.11 -2.70 -4.33
N GLY A 245 -22.30 -3.90 -3.79
CA GLY A 245 -22.94 -5.01 -4.49
C GLY A 245 -22.14 -5.55 -5.67
N TRP A 246 -20.83 -5.31 -5.70
CA TRP A 246 -19.98 -5.78 -6.79
C TRP A 246 -19.79 -7.29 -6.72
N ILE A 247 -20.36 -8.00 -7.68
CA ILE A 247 -20.23 -9.45 -7.84
C ILE A 247 -19.12 -9.72 -8.85
N ILE A 248 -18.04 -10.36 -8.39
CA ILE A 248 -16.93 -10.75 -9.25
C ILE A 248 -16.36 -12.12 -8.85
N PRO A 249 -16.59 -13.17 -9.66
CA PRO A 249 -15.96 -14.49 -9.46
C PRO A 249 -14.51 -14.47 -9.97
N GLY A 250 -13.62 -13.72 -9.30
CA GLY A 250 -12.24 -13.56 -9.71
C GLY A 250 -11.46 -12.60 -8.83
N CYS A 251 -10.19 -12.40 -9.17
CA CYS A 251 -9.26 -11.57 -8.43
C CYS A 251 -9.20 -10.14 -9.00
N PRO A 252 -9.85 -9.15 -8.36
CA PRO A 252 -9.79 -7.76 -8.84
C PRO A 252 -8.44 -7.09 -8.62
N VAL A 253 -7.64 -7.59 -7.67
CA VAL A 253 -6.33 -7.02 -7.28
C VAL A 253 -6.42 -5.52 -7.02
N ASN A 254 -7.39 -5.12 -6.21
CA ASN A 254 -7.70 -3.74 -5.87
C ASN A 254 -8.17 -3.68 -4.41
N GLY A 255 -7.26 -3.40 -3.50
CA GLY A 255 -7.56 -3.16 -2.09
C GLY A 255 -7.99 -1.72 -1.82
N PRO A 256 -8.46 -1.43 -0.60
CA PRO A 256 -8.70 -0.09 -0.12
C PRO A 256 -7.41 0.60 0.32
N LYS A 257 -7.50 1.92 0.54
CA LYS A 257 -6.48 2.70 1.24
C LYS A 257 -7.14 3.56 2.30
N LEU A 258 -6.64 3.48 3.53
CA LEU A 258 -7.01 4.32 4.65
C LEU A 258 -5.99 5.45 4.84
N ALA A 259 -6.48 6.62 5.22
CA ALA A 259 -5.66 7.71 5.72
C ALA A 259 -6.29 8.28 7.02
N GLU A 260 -5.44 8.61 7.99
CA GLU A 260 -5.85 9.17 9.29
C GLU A 260 -5.23 10.55 9.49
N LYS A 261 -6.00 11.47 10.08
CA LYS A 261 -5.50 12.76 10.54
C LYS A 261 -6.33 13.29 11.72
N ASN A 262 -5.70 13.41 12.88
CA ASN A 262 -6.33 13.99 14.09
C ASN A 262 -7.68 13.35 14.45
N GLY A 263 -7.77 12.03 14.36
CA GLY A 263 -8.97 11.25 14.67
C GLY A 263 -10.01 11.18 13.56
N LYS A 264 -9.80 11.87 12.43
CA LYS A 264 -10.59 11.74 11.21
C LYS A 264 -10.02 10.64 10.34
N VAL A 265 -10.87 9.92 9.66
CA VAL A 265 -10.48 8.83 8.77
C VAL A 265 -11.06 9.07 7.39
N ALA A 266 -10.25 8.90 6.39
CA ALA A 266 -10.68 8.80 5.00
C ALA A 266 -10.37 7.41 4.48
N ILE A 267 -11.20 6.91 3.57
CA ILE A 267 -10.98 5.66 2.87
C ILE A 267 -11.25 5.86 1.39
N ALA A 268 -10.38 5.28 0.57
CA ALA A 268 -10.56 5.22 -0.88
C ALA A 268 -10.58 3.77 -1.35
N TRP A 269 -11.42 3.46 -2.35
CA TRP A 269 -11.50 2.11 -2.92
C TRP A 269 -12.00 2.11 -4.35
N PHE A 270 -11.63 1.06 -5.05
CA PHE A 270 -12.14 0.71 -6.37
C PHE A 270 -13.32 -0.26 -6.24
N THR A 271 -14.34 -0.09 -7.07
CA THR A 271 -15.44 -1.03 -7.24
C THR A 271 -15.91 -1.01 -8.68
N ALA A 272 -16.67 -2.04 -9.11
CA ALA A 272 -17.21 -2.09 -10.46
C ALA A 272 -18.59 -2.78 -10.51
N PRO A 273 -19.60 -2.25 -9.78
CA PRO A 273 -20.96 -2.78 -9.88
C PRO A 273 -21.46 -2.68 -11.31
N ASP A 274 -22.18 -3.71 -11.76
CA ASP A 274 -22.70 -3.80 -13.13
C ASP A 274 -21.65 -3.66 -14.25
N GLY A 275 -20.37 -3.89 -13.91
CA GLY A 275 -19.23 -3.75 -14.83
C GLY A 275 -18.74 -2.31 -15.04
N GLU A 276 -19.31 -1.34 -14.33
CA GLU A 276 -18.91 0.06 -14.39
C GLU A 276 -17.83 0.37 -13.32
N SER A 277 -16.59 0.60 -13.76
CA SER A 277 -15.49 0.91 -12.85
C SER A 277 -15.67 2.27 -12.18
N GLN A 278 -15.42 2.31 -10.87
CA GLN A 278 -15.60 3.49 -10.03
C GLN A 278 -14.48 3.58 -8.99
N MET A 279 -13.97 4.79 -8.78
CA MET A 279 -13.15 5.14 -7.62
C MET A 279 -13.98 5.94 -6.64
N ASN A 280 -14.09 5.47 -5.42
CA ASN A 280 -14.86 6.10 -4.37
C ASN A 280 -13.98 6.53 -3.20
N VAL A 281 -14.38 7.62 -2.54
CA VAL A 281 -13.82 8.10 -1.28
C VAL A 281 -14.96 8.32 -0.28
N ALA A 282 -14.76 7.95 0.97
CA ALA A 282 -15.68 8.25 2.07
C ALA A 282 -14.92 8.73 3.31
N PHE A 283 -15.62 9.45 4.18
CA PHE A 283 -15.04 10.06 5.37
C PHE A 283 -15.74 9.62 6.65
N SER A 284 -14.96 9.48 7.73
CA SER A 284 -15.46 9.24 9.07
C SER A 284 -14.89 10.28 10.03
N ASN A 285 -15.76 10.87 10.85
CA ASN A 285 -15.42 11.77 11.94
C ASN A 285 -15.66 11.15 13.33
N ASN A 286 -15.93 9.85 13.38
CA ASN A 286 -16.22 9.10 14.60
C ASN A 286 -15.35 7.85 14.71
N GLN A 287 -14.08 7.96 14.31
CA GLN A 287 -13.06 6.91 14.43
C GLN A 287 -13.45 5.62 13.68
N GLY A 288 -13.96 5.76 12.46
CA GLY A 288 -14.33 4.64 11.61
C GLY A 288 -15.58 3.88 12.06
N LYS A 289 -16.39 4.41 13.01
CA LYS A 289 -17.63 3.74 13.41
C LYS A 289 -18.70 3.77 12.33
N THR A 290 -18.74 4.85 11.57
CA THR A 290 -19.55 5.00 10.37
C THR A 290 -18.80 5.87 9.37
N PHE A 291 -19.10 5.72 8.08
CA PHE A 291 -18.58 6.56 7.01
C PHE A 291 -19.72 7.34 6.34
N SER A 292 -19.38 8.42 5.66
CA SER A 292 -20.29 9.17 4.78
C SER A 292 -20.71 8.31 3.59
N ASP A 293 -21.72 8.75 2.87
CA ASP A 293 -22.01 8.21 1.55
C ASP A 293 -20.77 8.33 0.64
N PRO A 294 -20.54 7.36 -0.27
CA PRO A 294 -19.42 7.38 -1.20
C PRO A 294 -19.45 8.60 -2.12
N ILE A 295 -18.29 9.23 -2.28
CA ILE A 295 -18.05 10.27 -3.27
C ILE A 295 -17.28 9.64 -4.42
N ARG A 296 -17.90 9.52 -5.60
CA ARG A 296 -17.21 9.05 -6.80
C ARG A 296 -16.21 10.10 -7.28
N VAL A 297 -14.94 9.71 -7.44
CA VAL A 297 -13.85 10.65 -7.73
C VAL A 297 -13.22 10.49 -9.13
N ASP A 298 -13.50 9.41 -9.84
CA ASP A 298 -13.03 9.15 -11.20
C ASP A 298 -13.95 9.75 -12.27
N ALA A 299 -13.58 9.61 -13.53
CA ALA A 299 -14.36 10.02 -14.70
C ALA A 299 -14.86 8.81 -15.54
N GLY A 300 -14.90 7.61 -14.97
CA GLY A 300 -15.46 6.41 -15.60
C GLY A 300 -14.45 5.50 -16.31
N GLN A 301 -13.14 5.70 -16.09
CA GLN A 301 -12.09 4.87 -16.71
C GLN A 301 -11.07 4.34 -15.71
N SER A 302 -11.43 4.26 -14.43
CA SER A 302 -10.52 3.85 -13.38
C SER A 302 -10.11 2.37 -13.51
N GLN A 303 -8.84 2.09 -13.25
CA GLN A 303 -8.26 0.76 -13.06
C GLN A 303 -8.01 0.46 -11.57
N GLY A 304 -8.31 1.39 -10.67
CA GLY A 304 -8.01 1.27 -9.24
C GLY A 304 -6.56 1.51 -8.91
N ARG A 305 -5.98 0.67 -8.04
CA ARG A 305 -4.62 0.83 -7.46
C ARG A 305 -4.49 2.16 -6.75
N VAL A 306 -5.39 2.37 -5.82
CA VAL A 306 -5.59 3.64 -5.12
C VAL A 306 -4.51 3.90 -4.09
N ASP A 307 -4.17 5.18 -3.96
CA ASP A 307 -3.47 5.73 -2.80
C ASP A 307 -4.18 6.98 -2.27
N LEU A 308 -4.02 7.31 -0.97
CA LEU A 308 -4.82 8.33 -0.29
C LEU A 308 -4.04 8.93 0.88
N GLU A 309 -4.00 10.28 0.94
CA GLU A 309 -3.40 11.00 2.06
C GLU A 309 -4.16 12.30 2.41
N TRP A 310 -4.14 12.71 3.69
CA TRP A 310 -4.68 13.98 4.13
C TRP A 310 -3.73 15.13 3.82
N LEU A 311 -4.18 16.05 2.96
CA LEU A 311 -3.48 17.32 2.71
C LEU A 311 -3.60 18.25 3.93
N ASP A 312 -4.83 18.45 4.40
CA ASP A 312 -5.15 19.28 5.55
C ASP A 312 -6.36 18.70 6.32
N GLU A 313 -6.93 19.48 7.27
CA GLU A 313 -8.06 19.04 8.10
C GLU A 313 -9.38 18.81 7.34
N LYS A 314 -9.45 19.18 6.09
CA LYS A 314 -10.68 19.15 5.29
C LYS A 314 -10.51 18.51 3.92
N THR A 315 -9.28 18.30 3.49
CA THR A 315 -8.97 17.91 2.11
C THR A 315 -8.07 16.68 2.12
N VAL A 316 -8.42 15.67 1.35
CA VAL A 316 -7.54 14.55 1.01
C VAL A 316 -7.09 14.65 -0.45
N VAL A 317 -5.96 14.06 -0.74
CA VAL A 317 -5.51 13.73 -2.09
C VAL A 317 -5.74 12.24 -2.29
N ALA A 318 -6.40 11.88 -3.39
CA ALA A 318 -6.51 10.49 -3.83
C ALA A 318 -5.85 10.35 -5.19
N SER A 319 -5.09 9.28 -5.40
CA SER A 319 -4.52 8.92 -6.69
C SER A 319 -4.95 7.52 -7.12
N TRP A 320 -4.98 7.28 -8.43
CA TRP A 320 -5.34 5.99 -9.02
C TRP A 320 -4.75 5.87 -10.43
N LEU A 321 -4.91 4.70 -11.02
CA LEU A 321 -4.66 4.49 -12.43
C LEU A 321 -5.93 4.65 -13.25
N ASP A 322 -5.88 5.50 -14.28
CA ASP A 322 -6.91 5.62 -15.31
C ASP A 322 -6.49 4.87 -16.58
N ALA A 323 -7.43 4.16 -17.20
CA ALA A 323 -7.24 3.57 -18.52
C ALA A 323 -7.40 4.65 -19.61
N LYS A 324 -6.51 4.65 -20.57
CA LYS A 324 -6.60 5.51 -21.74
C LYS A 324 -6.11 4.76 -22.98
N GLU A 325 -7.05 4.10 -23.68
CA GLU A 325 -6.75 3.26 -24.84
C GLU A 325 -5.72 2.15 -24.50
N GLU A 326 -4.48 2.25 -25.02
CA GLU A 326 -3.41 1.28 -24.78
C GLU A 326 -2.49 1.66 -23.59
N TYR A 327 -2.77 2.79 -22.93
CA TYR A 327 -1.95 3.33 -21.84
C TYR A 327 -2.71 3.36 -20.53
N SER A 328 -1.97 3.32 -19.44
CA SER A 328 -2.46 3.66 -18.11
C SER A 328 -1.84 4.97 -17.69
N SER A 329 -2.59 5.77 -16.95
CA SER A 329 -2.14 7.06 -16.48
C SER A 329 -2.25 7.15 -14.97
N ILE A 330 -1.19 7.61 -14.32
CA ILE A 330 -1.28 8.00 -12.92
C ILE A 330 -1.98 9.35 -12.87
N VAL A 331 -3.09 9.40 -12.16
CA VAL A 331 -3.87 10.62 -11.96
C VAL A 331 -4.16 10.84 -10.48
N TYR A 332 -4.45 12.07 -10.10
CA TYR A 332 -4.88 12.42 -8.76
C TYR A 332 -5.86 13.58 -8.76
N ARG A 333 -6.57 13.76 -7.67
CA ARG A 333 -7.36 14.96 -7.39
C ARG A 333 -7.46 15.22 -5.88
N LYS A 334 -7.85 16.47 -5.55
CA LYS A 334 -8.17 16.88 -4.19
C LYS A 334 -9.66 16.70 -3.95
N ILE A 335 -10.02 16.17 -2.79
CA ILE A 335 -11.41 15.90 -2.38
C ILE A 335 -11.62 16.54 -1.02
N GLU A 336 -12.55 17.50 -0.91
CA GLU A 336 -12.93 18.06 0.37
C GLU A 336 -13.97 17.18 1.08
N THR A 337 -13.96 17.20 2.40
CA THR A 337 -14.92 16.44 3.24
C THR A 337 -16.39 16.82 3.00
N ASN A 338 -16.67 17.97 2.37
CA ASN A 338 -18.00 18.40 1.97
C ASN A 338 -18.42 17.89 0.58
N GLY A 339 -17.58 17.12 -0.10
CA GLY A 339 -17.83 16.58 -1.44
C GLY A 339 -17.33 17.43 -2.60
N THR A 340 -16.68 18.57 -2.34
CA THR A 340 -16.09 19.38 -3.41
C THR A 340 -14.89 18.65 -4.02
N LEU A 341 -14.84 18.61 -5.35
CA LEU A 341 -13.80 17.93 -6.12
C LEU A 341 -12.98 18.93 -6.94
N SER A 342 -11.66 18.83 -6.91
CA SER A 342 -10.82 19.54 -7.88
C SER A 342 -10.94 18.90 -9.28
N GLU A 343 -10.37 19.53 -10.30
CA GLU A 343 -10.10 18.84 -11.56
C GLU A 343 -9.18 17.66 -11.35
N ILE A 344 -9.27 16.64 -12.23
CA ILE A 344 -8.34 15.53 -12.25
C ILE A 344 -7.00 16.02 -12.81
N SER A 345 -5.95 15.86 -12.05
CA SER A 345 -4.58 16.21 -12.42
C SER A 345 -3.81 14.99 -12.89
N TYR A 346 -2.93 15.21 -13.83
CA TYR A 346 -2.18 14.18 -14.52
C TYR A 346 -0.74 14.12 -13.99
N VAL A 347 -0.28 12.93 -13.63
CA VAL A 347 1.11 12.73 -13.18
C VAL A 347 1.96 12.19 -14.32
N GLU A 348 1.66 11.00 -14.83
CA GLU A 348 2.46 10.32 -15.86
C GLU A 348 1.61 9.36 -16.69
N SER A 349 2.04 9.16 -17.95
CA SER A 349 1.47 8.15 -18.84
C SER A 349 2.41 6.97 -18.94
N LEU A 350 1.90 5.79 -18.67
CA LEU A 350 2.68 4.56 -18.61
C LEU A 350 2.17 3.56 -19.64
N GLY A 351 3.03 2.66 -20.07
CA GLY A 351 2.58 1.49 -20.82
C GLY A 351 1.53 0.74 -20.02
N GLY A 352 0.57 0.11 -20.68
CA GLY A 352 -0.44 -0.69 -20.00
C GLY A 352 0.13 -1.94 -19.32
N GLY A 353 -0.65 -2.53 -18.40
CA GLY A 353 -0.37 -3.83 -17.83
C GLY A 353 -0.06 -3.87 -16.33
N ARG A 354 0.19 -5.09 -15.86
CA ARG A 354 0.40 -5.37 -14.43
C ARG A 354 1.76 -4.87 -13.90
N GLY A 355 2.77 -4.76 -14.77
CA GLY A 355 4.14 -4.39 -14.39
C GLY A 355 4.30 -3.00 -13.78
N ILE A 356 3.32 -2.10 -13.98
CA ILE A 356 3.30 -0.78 -13.31
C ILE A 356 3.26 -0.92 -11.77
N GLY A 357 2.69 -2.00 -11.25
CA GLY A 357 2.50 -2.18 -9.82
C GLY A 357 1.45 -1.21 -9.25
N TYR A 358 1.66 -0.79 -8.02
CA TYR A 358 0.87 0.21 -7.32
C TYR A 358 1.68 1.51 -7.24
N PRO A 359 1.39 2.51 -8.08
CA PRO A 359 1.96 3.83 -7.89
C PRO A 359 1.58 4.38 -6.52
N GLN A 360 2.54 4.94 -5.83
CA GLN A 360 2.35 5.48 -4.48
C GLN A 360 2.74 6.94 -4.43
N PHE A 361 2.19 7.65 -3.47
CA PHE A 361 2.61 9.02 -3.19
C PHE A 361 2.63 9.31 -1.69
N GLU A 362 3.42 10.30 -1.33
CA GLU A 362 3.44 10.89 0.01
C GLU A 362 3.43 12.41 -0.08
N LEU A 363 2.86 13.04 0.94
CA LEU A 363 2.82 14.48 1.10
C LEU A 363 3.98 14.94 1.99
N LEU A 364 4.79 15.85 1.49
CA LEU A 364 5.88 16.45 2.24
C LEU A 364 5.83 17.97 2.09
N GLU A 365 5.56 18.67 3.20
CA GLU A 365 5.35 20.13 3.22
C GLU A 365 4.27 20.56 2.19
N ASP A 366 4.66 21.32 1.17
CA ASP A 366 3.81 21.84 0.09
C ASP A 366 3.92 21.05 -1.22
N LYS A 367 4.44 19.80 -1.17
CA LYS A 367 4.70 18.97 -2.34
C LYS A 367 4.13 17.57 -2.20
N ILE A 368 3.88 16.96 -3.35
CA ILE A 368 3.57 15.54 -3.48
C ILE A 368 4.76 14.86 -4.16
N LEU A 369 5.27 13.79 -3.57
CA LEU A 369 6.18 12.87 -4.23
C LEU A 369 5.41 11.64 -4.72
N PHE A 370 5.37 11.43 -6.02
CA PHE A 370 4.90 10.19 -6.63
C PHE A 370 6.07 9.24 -6.94
N MET A 371 5.87 7.94 -6.71
CA MET A 371 6.78 6.87 -7.12
C MET A 371 6.04 5.71 -7.78
N TRP A 372 6.64 5.13 -8.82
CA TRP A 372 6.07 3.99 -9.55
C TRP A 372 7.16 3.17 -10.23
N THR A 373 6.81 1.97 -10.66
CA THR A 373 7.65 1.16 -11.55
C THR A 373 7.29 1.47 -13.00
N ASP A 374 8.25 1.86 -13.81
CA ASP A 374 8.10 1.97 -15.25
C ASP A 374 8.50 0.65 -15.92
N PRO A 375 7.55 -0.17 -16.41
CA PRO A 375 7.86 -1.46 -17.01
C PRO A 375 8.50 -1.34 -18.40
N LEU A 376 8.37 -0.20 -19.08
CA LEU A 376 8.93 0.02 -20.41
C LEU A 376 10.44 0.20 -20.37
N GLU A 377 10.98 0.70 -19.26
CA GLU A 377 12.41 0.89 -19.03
C GLU A 377 13.06 -0.27 -18.25
N LYS A 378 12.72 -1.52 -18.58
CA LYS A 378 13.25 -2.74 -17.93
C LYS A 378 12.95 -2.79 -16.41
N ASN A 379 11.79 -2.33 -16.01
CA ASN A 379 11.41 -2.14 -14.62
C ASN A 379 12.39 -1.17 -13.92
N GLN A 380 12.20 0.10 -14.09
CA GLN A 380 12.93 1.13 -13.37
C GLN A 380 11.97 1.92 -12.48
N ILE A 381 12.34 2.15 -11.24
CA ILE A 381 11.58 3.08 -10.39
C ILE A 381 11.78 4.49 -10.89
N LYS A 382 10.67 5.20 -11.08
CA LYS A 382 10.59 6.61 -11.41
C LYS A 382 9.91 7.37 -10.31
N SER A 383 10.18 8.65 -10.23
CA SER A 383 9.51 9.54 -9.31
C SER A 383 9.22 10.90 -9.91
N ARG A 384 8.26 11.61 -9.34
CA ARG A 384 7.93 12.99 -9.71
C ARG A 384 7.48 13.78 -8.51
N TRP A 385 8.11 14.92 -8.29
CA TRP A 385 7.63 15.94 -7.36
C TRP A 385 6.63 16.86 -8.04
N ILE A 386 5.57 17.20 -7.33
CA ILE A 386 4.50 18.12 -7.78
C ILE A 386 4.27 19.12 -6.66
N ASP A 387 4.30 20.41 -6.98
CA ASP A 387 3.92 21.48 -6.05
C ASP A 387 2.38 21.50 -5.87
N LEU A 388 1.90 21.69 -4.61
CA LEU A 388 0.48 21.62 -4.23
C LEU A 388 -0.31 22.90 -4.49
#